data_456571c7fde9c9ee6fd39931d461374c
#
_entry.id   456571c7fde9c9ee6fd39931d461374c
#
_cell.length_a   1.000
_cell.length_b   1.000
_cell.length_c   1.000
_cell.angle_alpha   90.00
_cell.angle_beta   90.00
_cell.angle_gamma   90.00
#
_symmetry.space_group_name_H-M   'P 1'
#
loop_
_entity.id
_entity.type
_entity.pdbx_description
1 polymer ?
#
loop_
_entity_poly.entity_id
_entity_poly.type
_entity_poly.pdbx_seq_one_letter_code
_entity_poly.pdbx_strand_id
1 'polypeptide(L)'
;MSQLIRTLKGHIRDEIIKKGGWVNSHAHADRAFTMTPEKITIYQNANLQQKWDLVDEIKRQSTVDDYYRRFSQAIELMISQGVTAFGTFVDIDGVCEDRAIIAAHKAREVYKSDIILKFANQTLKGVIEPTAKKWFDIGSEMVDMIGGLPYRDELDYGKGLDAMDILMDKAKSLGKMLHVHVDQFNTPKEKETEQLCDKAIEHGMQGRVVAIHGISIGAHPKEYRKMLYQKMRDSQMMVIACPMAWIDSGRKEDLQPFHNALTPADELIPEGITVAIGT
;
A
#
# COMPACT_ATOMS: atom_id res chain seq x y z
N MET A 1 23.52 9.60 20.89
CA MET A 1 22.97 10.78 20.15
C MET A 1 23.12 12.01 21.05
N SER A 2 23.72 13.10 20.58
CA SER A 2 23.96 14.28 21.39
C SER A 2 22.64 14.96 21.82
N GLN A 3 22.67 15.69 22.95
CA GLN A 3 21.50 16.41 23.45
C GLN A 3 21.03 17.45 22.42
N LEU A 4 21.94 18.09 21.68
CA LEU A 4 21.63 19.04 20.60
C LEU A 4 20.77 18.41 19.49
N ILE A 5 21.12 17.19 19.03
CA ILE A 5 20.36 16.47 18.00
C ILE A 5 18.95 16.11 18.49
N ARG A 6 18.81 15.70 19.75
CA ARG A 6 17.50 15.42 20.35
C ARG A 6 16.61 16.67 20.41
N THR A 7 17.19 17.80 20.81
CA THR A 7 16.49 19.09 20.88
C THR A 7 16.06 19.56 19.50
N LEU A 8 16.93 19.47 18.48
CA LEU A 8 16.61 19.85 17.11
C LEU A 8 15.49 18.97 16.53
N LYS A 9 15.57 17.66 16.69
CA LYS A 9 14.50 16.75 16.23
C LYS A 9 13.15 17.05 16.90
N GLY A 10 13.16 17.33 18.20
CA GLY A 10 11.95 17.72 18.92
C GLY A 10 11.35 19.01 18.37
N HIS A 11 12.17 20.01 18.14
CA HIS A 11 11.73 21.28 17.56
C HIS A 11 11.14 21.12 16.15
N ILE A 12 11.80 20.36 15.27
CA ILE A 12 11.30 20.09 13.91
C ILE A 12 9.96 19.36 13.97
N ARG A 13 9.83 18.33 14.82
CA ARG A 13 8.57 17.61 15.01
C ARG A 13 7.45 18.55 15.46
N ASP A 14 7.71 19.40 16.44
CA ASP A 14 6.70 20.31 16.99
C ASP A 14 6.24 21.33 15.94
N GLU A 15 7.14 21.83 15.08
CA GLU A 15 6.79 22.70 13.96
C GLU A 15 5.97 21.98 12.88
N ILE A 16 6.25 20.69 12.60
CA ILE A 16 5.45 19.86 11.71
C ILE A 16 4.03 19.71 12.26
N ILE A 17 3.90 19.35 13.54
CA ILE A 17 2.61 19.16 14.21
C ILE A 17 1.78 20.44 14.21
N LYS A 18 2.38 21.59 14.46
CA LYS A 18 1.70 22.89 14.39
C LYS A 18 1.09 23.19 13.02
N LYS A 19 1.63 22.62 11.95
CA LYS A 19 1.13 22.73 10.58
C LYS A 19 0.16 21.62 10.17
N GLY A 20 -0.32 20.79 11.11
CA GLY A 20 -1.26 19.69 10.88
C GLY A 20 -0.63 18.30 10.93
N GLY A 21 0.70 18.21 11.00
CA GLY A 21 1.43 16.94 10.99
C GLY A 21 1.63 16.33 9.61
N TRP A 22 2.36 15.22 9.56
CA TRP A 22 2.48 14.41 8.36
C TRP A 22 1.36 13.36 8.28
N VAL A 23 0.99 13.00 7.06
CA VAL A 23 0.13 11.85 6.78
C VAL A 23 0.98 10.79 6.08
N ASN A 24 1.11 9.60 6.69
CA ASN A 24 1.61 8.42 6.01
C ASN A 24 0.40 7.63 5.49
N SER A 25 0.19 7.65 4.19
CA SER A 25 -1.04 7.14 3.57
C SER A 25 -1.00 5.65 3.28
N HIS A 26 0.17 5.01 3.35
CA HIS A 26 0.34 3.59 3.03
C HIS A 26 1.54 2.98 3.76
N ALA A 27 1.33 1.85 4.38
CA ALA A 27 2.37 0.99 4.94
C ALA A 27 1.83 -0.43 5.19
N HIS A 28 2.70 -1.32 5.69
CA HIS A 28 2.37 -2.67 6.14
C HIS A 28 2.90 -2.87 7.56
N ALA A 29 2.25 -2.22 8.54
CA ALA A 29 2.72 -2.20 9.94
C ALA A 29 2.63 -3.57 10.62
N ASP A 30 1.75 -4.45 10.16
CA ASP A 30 1.62 -5.84 10.60
C ASP A 30 2.88 -6.67 10.34
N ARG A 31 3.67 -6.29 9.33
CA ARG A 31 4.94 -6.92 8.91
C ARG A 31 6.18 -6.11 9.29
N ALA A 32 6.02 -4.96 9.91
CA ALA A 32 7.15 -4.13 10.34
C ALA A 32 8.03 -4.88 11.35
N PHE A 33 9.32 -4.55 11.36
CA PHE A 33 10.33 -5.09 12.29
C PHE A 33 10.48 -6.63 12.29
N THR A 34 10.13 -7.29 11.18
CA THR A 34 10.28 -8.75 11.04
C THR A 34 11.60 -9.16 10.40
N MET A 35 12.34 -8.19 9.86
CA MET A 35 13.61 -8.45 9.22
C MET A 35 14.74 -8.55 10.26
N THR A 36 15.39 -9.72 10.33
CA THR A 36 16.58 -9.94 11.14
C THR A 36 17.83 -9.97 10.25
N PRO A 37 19.05 -9.82 10.79
CA PRO A 37 20.29 -9.92 9.99
C PRO A 37 20.36 -11.19 9.13
N GLU A 38 19.93 -12.33 9.69
CA GLU A 38 19.92 -13.63 8.99
C GLU A 38 18.91 -13.62 7.82
N LYS A 39 17.74 -13.03 8.03
CA LYS A 39 16.69 -12.94 7.02
C LYS A 39 17.05 -11.97 5.90
N ILE A 40 17.83 -10.92 6.17
CA ILE A 40 18.26 -9.96 5.14
C ILE A 40 18.98 -10.67 4.00
N THR A 41 19.92 -11.59 4.28
CA THR A 41 20.67 -12.31 3.26
C THR A 41 19.75 -13.17 2.36
N ILE A 42 18.76 -13.82 2.96
CA ILE A 42 17.76 -14.60 2.21
C ILE A 42 16.89 -13.69 1.37
N TYR A 43 16.42 -12.59 1.95
CA TYR A 43 15.50 -11.64 1.33
C TYR A 43 16.12 -10.90 0.13
N GLN A 44 17.40 -10.54 0.22
CA GLN A 44 18.13 -9.83 -0.87
C GLN A 44 18.20 -10.65 -2.16
N ASN A 45 18.28 -11.98 -2.06
CA ASN A 45 18.37 -12.88 -3.20
C ASN A 45 17.01 -13.50 -3.59
N ALA A 46 15.94 -13.20 -2.86
CA ALA A 46 14.64 -13.79 -3.10
C ALA A 46 13.90 -13.07 -4.24
N ASN A 47 13.26 -13.84 -5.12
CA ASN A 47 12.28 -13.31 -6.05
C ASN A 47 10.96 -12.94 -5.32
N LEU A 48 10.01 -12.32 -6.02
CA LEU A 48 8.77 -11.86 -5.42
C LEU A 48 7.97 -13.00 -4.76
N GLN A 49 7.87 -14.18 -5.38
CA GLN A 49 7.17 -15.33 -4.81
C GLN A 49 7.84 -15.80 -3.51
N GLN A 50 9.14 -15.91 -3.51
CA GLN A 50 9.90 -16.29 -2.30
C GLN A 50 9.73 -15.27 -1.17
N LYS A 51 9.62 -13.98 -1.49
CA LYS A 51 9.32 -12.93 -0.50
C LYS A 51 7.92 -13.13 0.10
N TRP A 52 6.92 -13.49 -0.71
CA TRP A 52 5.59 -13.82 -0.20
C TRP A 52 5.59 -15.07 0.68
N ASP A 53 6.37 -16.09 0.34
CA ASP A 53 6.51 -17.31 1.16
C ASP A 53 7.13 -17.01 2.52
N LEU A 54 8.14 -16.13 2.57
CA LEU A 54 8.74 -15.63 3.82
C LEU A 54 7.72 -14.85 4.67
N VAL A 55 6.87 -14.04 4.04
CA VAL A 55 5.77 -13.35 4.73
C VAL A 55 4.78 -14.35 5.31
N ASP A 56 4.42 -15.41 4.58
CA ASP A 56 3.52 -16.45 5.08
C ASP A 56 4.10 -17.20 6.28
N GLU A 57 5.40 -17.46 6.29
CA GLU A 57 6.07 -18.06 7.45
C GLU A 57 5.95 -17.16 8.69
N ILE A 58 6.21 -15.86 8.53
CA ILE A 58 6.04 -14.87 9.60
C ILE A 58 4.59 -14.88 10.11
N LYS A 59 3.61 -14.91 9.21
CA LYS A 59 2.19 -14.94 9.56
C LYS A 59 1.80 -16.17 10.37
N ARG A 60 2.27 -17.36 9.96
CA ARG A 60 1.99 -18.61 10.69
C ARG A 60 2.49 -18.59 12.13
N GLN A 61 3.68 -18.01 12.33
CA GLN A 61 4.34 -17.97 13.63
C GLN A 61 3.83 -16.83 14.53
N SER A 62 3.16 -15.82 13.97
CA SER A 62 2.77 -14.62 14.71
C SER A 62 1.48 -14.82 15.51
N THR A 63 1.53 -14.47 16.77
CA THR A 63 0.38 -14.34 17.67
C THR A 63 -0.24 -12.94 17.55
N VAL A 64 -1.44 -12.72 18.13
CA VAL A 64 -2.06 -11.39 18.25
C VAL A 64 -1.13 -10.41 18.97
N ASP A 65 -0.41 -10.87 20.00
CA ASP A 65 0.51 -10.00 20.75
C ASP A 65 1.77 -9.65 19.94
N ASP A 66 2.24 -10.54 19.06
CA ASP A 66 3.35 -10.22 18.14
C ASP A 66 2.93 -9.14 17.13
N TYR A 67 1.72 -9.23 16.56
CA TYR A 67 1.18 -8.20 15.70
C TYR A 67 0.99 -6.89 16.46
N TYR A 68 0.40 -6.91 17.65
CA TYR A 68 0.20 -5.73 18.49
C TYR A 68 1.53 -5.02 18.79
N ARG A 69 2.58 -5.76 19.13
CA ARG A 69 3.92 -5.19 19.37
C ARG A 69 4.46 -4.48 18.12
N ARG A 70 4.33 -5.08 16.92
CA ARG A 70 4.78 -4.46 15.66
C ARG A 70 3.99 -3.20 15.35
N PHE A 71 2.66 -3.24 15.49
CA PHE A 71 1.82 -2.04 15.33
C PHE A 71 2.24 -0.94 16.29
N SER A 72 2.40 -1.25 17.57
CA SER A 72 2.79 -0.27 18.58
C SER A 72 4.13 0.39 18.24
N GLN A 73 5.14 -0.41 17.91
CA GLN A 73 6.46 0.11 17.52
C GLN A 73 6.38 1.00 16.26
N ALA A 74 5.61 0.60 15.25
CA ALA A 74 5.43 1.40 14.04
C ALA A 74 4.70 2.71 14.34
N ILE A 75 3.63 2.67 15.10
CA ILE A 75 2.85 3.84 15.50
C ILE A 75 3.69 4.82 16.33
N GLU A 76 4.41 4.34 17.33
CA GLU A 76 5.30 5.17 18.16
C GLU A 76 6.39 5.84 17.32
N LEU A 77 6.96 5.10 16.35
CA LEU A 77 7.93 5.68 15.41
C LEU A 77 7.30 6.79 14.57
N MET A 78 6.09 6.59 14.03
CA MET A 78 5.36 7.60 13.24
C MET A 78 5.06 8.85 14.09
N ILE A 79 4.54 8.68 15.30
CA ILE A 79 4.27 9.78 16.23
C ILE A 79 5.55 10.55 16.54
N SER A 80 6.66 9.86 16.75
CA SER A 80 7.96 10.50 17.05
C SER A 80 8.50 11.36 15.90
N GLN A 81 7.99 11.15 14.68
CA GLN A 81 8.35 11.91 13.47
C GLN A 81 7.32 12.99 13.12
N GLY A 82 6.26 13.16 13.91
CA GLY A 82 5.22 14.16 13.67
C GLY A 82 4.12 13.70 12.71
N VAL A 83 3.96 12.39 12.51
CA VAL A 83 2.82 11.83 11.78
C VAL A 83 1.58 11.88 12.67
N THR A 84 0.49 12.45 12.15
CA THR A 84 -0.79 12.62 12.84
C THR A 84 -1.90 11.73 12.27
N ALA A 85 -1.69 11.19 11.05
CA ALA A 85 -2.59 10.21 10.46
C ALA A 85 -1.77 9.12 9.74
N PHE A 86 -2.16 7.86 9.94
CA PHE A 86 -1.43 6.70 9.45
C PHE A 86 -2.39 5.68 8.84
N GLY A 87 -2.26 5.47 7.53
CA GLY A 87 -2.94 4.42 6.77
C GLY A 87 -2.03 3.20 6.64
N THR A 88 -2.52 2.02 6.98
CA THR A 88 -1.76 0.78 6.82
C THR A 88 -2.61 -0.37 6.31
N PHE A 89 -2.05 -1.16 5.43
CA PHE A 89 -2.62 -2.45 5.05
C PHE A 89 -2.41 -3.45 6.19
N VAL A 90 -3.35 -4.39 6.30
CA VAL A 90 -3.34 -5.44 7.32
C VAL A 90 -3.68 -6.77 6.65
N ASP A 91 -2.84 -7.76 6.83
CA ASP A 91 -3.09 -9.10 6.31
C ASP A 91 -4.30 -9.74 7.01
N ILE A 92 -5.27 -10.19 6.20
CA ILE A 92 -6.46 -10.93 6.65
C ILE A 92 -6.68 -12.04 5.62
N ASP A 93 -6.13 -13.22 5.87
CA ASP A 93 -6.15 -14.35 4.92
C ASP A 93 -6.14 -15.71 5.64
N GLY A 94 -6.18 -16.80 4.91
CA GLY A 94 -6.18 -18.15 5.47
C GLY A 94 -4.92 -18.57 6.22
N VAL A 95 -3.87 -17.74 6.22
CA VAL A 95 -2.60 -18.00 6.95
C VAL A 95 -2.59 -17.32 8.32
N CYS A 96 -2.95 -16.05 8.38
CA CYS A 96 -3.02 -15.29 9.64
C CYS A 96 -4.43 -15.19 10.21
N GLU A 97 -5.44 -15.56 9.44
CA GLU A 97 -6.85 -15.37 9.79
C GLU A 97 -7.12 -13.91 10.15
N ASP A 98 -7.77 -13.63 11.26
CA ASP A 98 -8.08 -12.28 11.76
C ASP A 98 -7.09 -11.77 12.81
N ARG A 99 -6.03 -12.50 13.12
CA ARG A 99 -5.09 -12.16 14.21
C ARG A 99 -4.47 -10.77 14.05
N ALA A 100 -4.10 -10.40 12.82
CA ALA A 100 -3.47 -9.10 12.56
C ALA A 100 -4.46 -7.94 12.74
N ILE A 101 -5.70 -8.07 12.24
CA ILE A 101 -6.70 -6.99 12.36
C ILE A 101 -7.22 -6.84 13.79
N ILE A 102 -7.33 -7.92 14.57
CA ILE A 102 -7.63 -7.86 16.01
C ILE A 102 -6.56 -7.02 16.74
N ALA A 103 -5.29 -7.28 16.46
CA ALA A 103 -4.18 -6.52 17.02
C ALA A 103 -4.18 -5.05 16.57
N ALA A 104 -4.51 -4.78 15.29
CA ALA A 104 -4.62 -3.44 14.76
C ALA A 104 -5.72 -2.63 15.46
N HIS A 105 -6.89 -3.22 15.68
CA HIS A 105 -7.98 -2.57 16.43
C HIS A 105 -7.59 -2.31 17.88
N LYS A 106 -6.92 -3.24 18.54
CA LYS A 106 -6.38 -3.03 19.90
C LYS A 106 -5.41 -1.84 19.92
N ALA A 107 -4.50 -1.75 18.95
CA ALA A 107 -3.58 -0.62 18.83
C ALA A 107 -4.33 0.69 18.57
N ARG A 108 -5.35 0.71 17.70
CA ARG A 108 -6.19 1.90 17.44
C ARG A 108 -6.80 2.44 18.73
N GLU A 109 -7.35 1.60 19.59
CA GLU A 109 -7.94 2.04 20.85
C GLU A 109 -6.91 2.62 21.82
N VAL A 110 -5.70 2.06 21.86
CA VAL A 110 -4.62 2.54 22.74
C VAL A 110 -4.10 3.91 22.28
N TYR A 111 -3.92 4.11 20.97
CA TYR A 111 -3.29 5.32 20.40
C TYR A 111 -4.27 6.35 19.85
N LYS A 112 -5.57 6.20 20.08
CA LYS A 112 -6.63 7.04 19.50
C LYS A 112 -6.55 8.53 19.83
N SER A 113 -5.88 8.90 20.92
CA SER A 113 -5.65 10.31 21.30
C SER A 113 -4.43 10.92 20.60
N ASP A 114 -3.54 10.09 20.05
CA ASP A 114 -2.22 10.53 19.56
C ASP A 114 -2.13 10.54 18.03
N ILE A 115 -2.86 9.65 17.37
CA ILE A 115 -2.80 9.48 15.92
C ILE A 115 -4.10 8.90 15.35
N ILE A 116 -4.49 9.35 14.16
CA ILE A 116 -5.60 8.76 13.40
C ILE A 116 -5.09 7.51 12.67
N LEU A 117 -5.68 6.35 12.95
CA LEU A 117 -5.34 5.09 12.28
C LEU A 117 -6.45 4.66 11.34
N LYS A 118 -6.08 4.32 10.10
CA LYS A 118 -6.97 3.77 9.07
C LYS A 118 -6.38 2.48 8.51
N PHE A 119 -7.24 1.46 8.35
CA PHE A 119 -6.83 0.13 7.91
C PHE A 119 -7.43 -0.22 6.56
N ALA A 120 -6.64 -0.86 5.71
CA ALA A 120 -7.08 -1.54 4.49
C ALA A 120 -6.73 -3.03 4.62
N ASN A 121 -7.58 -3.92 4.12
CA ASN A 121 -7.25 -5.34 4.06
C ASN A 121 -6.25 -5.63 2.93
N GLN A 122 -5.25 -6.47 3.21
CA GLN A 122 -4.28 -6.93 2.20
C GLN A 122 -4.76 -8.21 1.52
N THR A 123 -4.62 -8.27 0.19
CA THR A 123 -5.08 -9.39 -0.63
C THR A 123 -3.91 -10.15 -1.29
N LEU A 124 -2.88 -10.51 -0.50
CA LEU A 124 -1.72 -11.27 -1.01
C LEU A 124 -2.06 -12.62 -1.63
N LYS A 125 -3.22 -13.17 -1.34
CA LYS A 125 -3.73 -14.43 -1.91
C LYS A 125 -4.72 -14.18 -3.05
N GLY A 126 -4.88 -12.93 -3.49
CA GLY A 126 -5.89 -12.55 -4.46
C GLY A 126 -7.31 -12.53 -3.89
N VAL A 127 -8.28 -12.49 -4.79
CA VAL A 127 -9.73 -12.46 -4.49
C VAL A 127 -10.53 -13.45 -5.32
N ILE A 128 -9.89 -14.22 -6.20
CA ILE A 128 -10.54 -15.18 -7.10
C ILE A 128 -10.63 -16.57 -6.48
N GLU A 129 -9.55 -17.05 -5.83
CA GLU A 129 -9.53 -18.35 -5.19
C GLU A 129 -10.55 -18.39 -4.04
N PRO A 130 -11.36 -19.47 -3.89
CA PRO A 130 -12.47 -19.52 -2.93
C PRO A 130 -12.08 -19.22 -1.47
N THR A 131 -10.93 -19.73 -1.01
CA THR A 131 -10.44 -19.47 0.35
C THR A 131 -9.99 -18.02 0.51
N ALA A 132 -9.27 -17.47 -0.49
CA ALA A 132 -8.87 -16.09 -0.52
C ALA A 132 -10.08 -15.16 -0.54
N LYS A 133 -11.08 -15.48 -1.38
CA LYS A 133 -12.34 -14.73 -1.45
C LYS A 133 -13.08 -14.70 -0.12
N LYS A 134 -13.17 -15.85 0.56
CA LYS A 134 -13.80 -15.93 1.89
C LYS A 134 -13.15 -14.93 2.87
N TRP A 135 -11.83 -14.93 2.94
CA TRP A 135 -11.10 -14.04 3.86
C TRP A 135 -11.12 -12.58 3.41
N PHE A 136 -11.14 -12.33 2.09
CA PHE A 136 -11.38 -11.00 1.56
C PHE A 136 -12.74 -10.45 1.98
N ASP A 137 -13.81 -11.26 1.88
CA ASP A 137 -15.15 -10.85 2.30
C ASP A 137 -15.21 -10.54 3.80
N ILE A 138 -14.63 -11.39 4.65
CA ILE A 138 -14.54 -11.16 6.10
C ILE A 138 -13.74 -9.88 6.40
N GLY A 139 -12.54 -9.78 5.84
CA GLY A 139 -11.65 -8.64 6.10
C GLY A 139 -12.22 -7.31 5.62
N SER A 140 -12.96 -7.31 4.53
CA SER A 140 -13.59 -6.11 3.98
C SER A 140 -14.56 -5.43 4.97
N GLU A 141 -15.24 -6.21 5.81
CA GLU A 141 -16.13 -5.67 6.85
C GLU A 141 -15.35 -5.04 8.00
N MET A 142 -14.14 -5.55 8.29
CA MET A 142 -13.35 -5.18 9.48
C MET A 142 -12.43 -3.97 9.27
N VAL A 143 -12.31 -3.44 8.06
CA VAL A 143 -11.38 -2.35 7.70
C VAL A 143 -12.09 -1.06 7.33
N ASP A 144 -11.35 0.04 7.27
CA ASP A 144 -11.86 1.36 6.87
C ASP A 144 -11.90 1.53 5.34
N MET A 145 -10.99 0.89 4.62
CA MET A 145 -10.80 0.97 3.17
C MET A 145 -10.62 -0.43 2.60
N ILE A 146 -11.09 -0.68 1.39
CA ILE A 146 -10.84 -1.94 0.70
C ILE A 146 -9.45 -1.90 0.07
N GLY A 147 -8.65 -2.92 0.31
CA GLY A 147 -7.34 -3.11 -0.29
C GLY A 147 -7.39 -4.11 -1.44
N GLY A 148 -6.56 -3.90 -2.46
CA GLY A 148 -6.47 -4.79 -3.62
C GLY A 148 -5.05 -5.00 -4.13
N LEU A 149 -4.82 -6.18 -4.74
CA LEU A 149 -3.60 -6.55 -5.44
C LEU A 149 -3.96 -7.42 -6.67
N PRO A 150 -4.57 -6.83 -7.72
CA PRO A 150 -5.03 -7.58 -8.90
C PRO A 150 -3.91 -8.37 -9.60
N TYR A 151 -2.67 -7.86 -9.52
CA TYR A 151 -1.50 -8.56 -10.04
C TYR A 151 -1.37 -10.00 -9.51
N ARG A 152 -1.83 -10.27 -8.28
CA ARG A 152 -1.82 -11.64 -7.73
C ARG A 152 -2.74 -12.56 -8.52
N ASP A 153 -3.96 -12.12 -8.79
CA ASP A 153 -4.95 -12.90 -9.54
C ASP A 153 -4.58 -12.99 -11.03
N GLU A 154 -3.92 -11.96 -11.58
CA GLU A 154 -3.34 -12.02 -12.94
C GLU A 154 -2.24 -13.08 -13.03
N LEU A 155 -1.31 -13.09 -12.07
CA LEU A 155 -0.19 -14.03 -12.04
C LEU A 155 -0.65 -15.49 -11.92
N ASP A 156 -1.63 -15.73 -11.05
CA ASP A 156 -2.06 -17.10 -10.74
C ASP A 156 -3.10 -17.64 -11.76
N TYR A 157 -3.94 -16.77 -12.31
CA TYR A 157 -5.14 -17.18 -13.07
C TYR A 157 -5.35 -16.43 -14.39
N GLY A 158 -4.58 -15.39 -14.71
CA GLY A 158 -4.86 -14.49 -15.84
C GLY A 158 -6.17 -13.69 -15.66
N LYS A 159 -6.52 -13.34 -14.41
CA LYS A 159 -7.82 -12.74 -14.06
C LYS A 159 -7.69 -11.42 -13.28
N GLY A 160 -6.69 -10.61 -13.61
CA GLY A 160 -6.47 -9.32 -12.95
C GLY A 160 -7.66 -8.36 -13.11
N LEU A 161 -8.29 -8.33 -14.29
CA LEU A 161 -9.48 -7.50 -14.55
C LEU A 161 -10.71 -8.00 -13.76
N ASP A 162 -10.94 -9.31 -13.72
CA ASP A 162 -12.04 -9.89 -12.91
C ASP A 162 -11.84 -9.55 -11.42
N ALA A 163 -10.59 -9.59 -10.95
CA ALA A 163 -10.26 -9.19 -9.58
C ALA A 163 -10.56 -7.70 -9.34
N MET A 164 -10.24 -6.82 -10.29
CA MET A 164 -10.61 -5.39 -10.19
C MET A 164 -12.12 -5.19 -10.07
N ASP A 165 -12.93 -5.92 -10.84
CA ASP A 165 -14.40 -5.86 -10.75
C ASP A 165 -14.89 -6.28 -9.36
N ILE A 166 -14.37 -7.38 -8.80
CA ILE A 166 -14.70 -7.85 -7.45
C ILE A 166 -14.36 -6.80 -6.39
N LEU A 167 -13.19 -6.17 -6.51
CA LEU A 167 -12.73 -5.11 -5.60
C LEU A 167 -13.63 -3.87 -5.67
N MET A 168 -13.98 -3.42 -6.90
CA MET A 168 -14.87 -2.27 -7.12
C MET A 168 -16.26 -2.52 -6.54
N ASP A 169 -16.86 -3.68 -6.83
CA ASP A 169 -18.18 -4.05 -6.32
C ASP A 169 -18.22 -4.11 -4.80
N LYS A 170 -17.18 -4.70 -4.17
CA LYS A 170 -17.08 -4.77 -2.72
C LYS A 170 -16.95 -3.37 -2.10
N ALA A 171 -16.06 -2.54 -2.61
CA ALA A 171 -15.88 -1.17 -2.12
C ALA A 171 -17.15 -0.34 -2.27
N LYS A 172 -17.83 -0.46 -3.42
CA LYS A 172 -19.10 0.21 -3.69
C LYS A 172 -20.20 -0.24 -2.75
N SER A 173 -20.37 -1.55 -2.55
CA SER A 173 -21.41 -2.12 -1.68
C SER A 173 -21.27 -1.68 -0.22
N LEU A 174 -20.02 -1.55 0.26
CA LEU A 174 -19.72 -1.12 1.63
C LEU A 174 -19.59 0.40 1.81
N GLY A 175 -19.69 1.17 0.73
CA GLY A 175 -19.51 2.61 0.78
C GLY A 175 -18.08 3.05 1.14
N LYS A 176 -17.06 2.18 0.91
CA LYS A 176 -15.66 2.41 1.28
C LYS A 176 -14.84 2.88 0.10
N MET A 177 -13.69 3.51 0.37
CA MET A 177 -12.67 3.77 -0.64
C MET A 177 -11.95 2.47 -1.02
N LEU A 178 -11.41 2.44 -2.24
CA LEU A 178 -10.63 1.31 -2.75
C LEU A 178 -9.18 1.75 -2.97
N HIS A 179 -8.24 1.07 -2.34
CA HIS A 179 -6.80 1.27 -2.44
C HIS A 179 -6.14 0.06 -3.12
N VAL A 180 -5.56 0.24 -4.29
CA VAL A 180 -5.09 -0.87 -5.14
C VAL A 180 -3.61 -0.72 -5.44
N HIS A 181 -2.83 -1.77 -5.16
CA HIS A 181 -1.44 -1.90 -5.60
C HIS A 181 -1.42 -2.16 -7.09
N VAL A 182 -0.87 -1.25 -7.86
CA VAL A 182 -0.78 -1.29 -9.33
C VAL A 182 0.55 -0.74 -9.81
N ASP A 183 0.97 -1.19 -10.99
CA ASP A 183 2.16 -0.68 -11.67
C ASP A 183 3.42 -0.67 -10.77
N GLN A 184 3.71 -1.81 -10.16
CA GLN A 184 4.75 -1.96 -9.12
C GLN A 184 6.16 -2.11 -9.68
N PHE A 185 6.30 -2.39 -10.98
CA PHE A 185 7.59 -2.60 -11.63
C PHE A 185 7.94 -1.40 -12.52
N ASN A 186 9.23 -1.14 -12.72
CA ASN A 186 9.68 -0.08 -13.60
C ASN A 186 9.70 -0.56 -15.06
N THR A 187 8.54 -0.77 -15.67
CA THR A 187 8.42 -1.33 -17.03
C THR A 187 7.20 -0.73 -17.76
N PRO A 188 7.33 -0.41 -19.06
CA PRO A 188 6.19 0.03 -19.87
C PRO A 188 5.22 -1.10 -20.25
N LYS A 189 5.42 -2.32 -19.74
CA LYS A 189 4.50 -3.45 -19.97
C LYS A 189 3.30 -3.42 -19.05
N GLU A 190 3.44 -2.84 -17.85
CA GLU A 190 2.34 -2.70 -16.91
C GLU A 190 1.42 -1.54 -17.30
N LYS A 191 0.13 -1.76 -17.20
CA LYS A 191 -0.93 -0.80 -17.52
C LYS A 191 -2.09 -0.89 -16.53
N GLU A 192 -1.80 -1.35 -15.33
CA GLU A 192 -2.83 -1.58 -14.32
C GLU A 192 -3.48 -0.27 -13.86
N THR A 193 -2.73 0.84 -13.79
CA THR A 193 -3.32 2.16 -13.48
C THR A 193 -4.33 2.59 -14.55
N GLU A 194 -4.04 2.36 -15.84
CA GLU A 194 -4.99 2.64 -16.94
C GLU A 194 -6.26 1.81 -16.78
N GLN A 195 -6.12 0.50 -16.56
CA GLN A 195 -7.22 -0.42 -16.36
C GLN A 195 -8.05 -0.05 -15.12
N LEU A 196 -7.38 0.36 -14.04
CA LEU A 196 -8.04 0.79 -12.81
C LEU A 196 -8.87 2.07 -13.03
N CYS A 197 -8.40 3.02 -13.84
CA CYS A 197 -9.16 4.21 -14.23
C CYS A 197 -10.42 3.82 -15.00
N ASP A 198 -10.30 2.94 -16.00
CA ASP A 198 -11.42 2.47 -16.80
C ASP A 198 -12.47 1.75 -15.90
N LYS A 199 -12.04 0.88 -15.00
CA LYS A 199 -12.90 0.20 -14.02
C LYS A 199 -13.55 1.16 -13.02
N ALA A 200 -12.84 2.19 -12.57
CA ALA A 200 -13.41 3.20 -11.68
C ALA A 200 -14.58 3.96 -12.37
N ILE A 201 -14.45 4.27 -13.65
CA ILE A 201 -15.52 4.90 -14.44
C ILE A 201 -16.67 3.92 -14.68
N GLU A 202 -16.39 2.69 -15.11
CA GLU A 202 -17.37 1.64 -15.37
C GLU A 202 -18.27 1.36 -14.17
N HIS A 203 -17.68 1.26 -12.96
CA HIS A 203 -18.41 1.00 -11.72
C HIS A 203 -19.00 2.25 -11.05
N GLY A 204 -18.78 3.46 -11.58
CA GLY A 204 -19.22 4.71 -10.95
C GLY A 204 -18.51 4.97 -9.61
N MET A 205 -17.22 4.66 -9.55
CA MET A 205 -16.35 4.81 -8.38
C MET A 205 -15.37 6.00 -8.48
N GLN A 206 -15.64 6.95 -9.39
CA GLN A 206 -14.78 8.13 -9.57
C GLN A 206 -14.57 8.86 -8.24
N GLY A 207 -13.34 9.27 -7.97
CA GLY A 207 -12.95 9.95 -6.73
C GLY A 207 -12.93 9.07 -5.49
N ARG A 208 -13.11 7.74 -5.64
CA ARG A 208 -13.10 6.78 -4.53
C ARG A 208 -12.04 5.68 -4.69
N VAL A 209 -11.19 5.79 -5.70
CA VAL A 209 -10.16 4.81 -6.02
C VAL A 209 -8.77 5.44 -5.93
N VAL A 210 -7.86 4.73 -5.33
CA VAL A 210 -6.46 5.15 -5.10
C VAL A 210 -5.53 4.10 -5.71
N ALA A 211 -4.67 4.53 -6.63
CA ALA A 211 -3.58 3.75 -7.18
C ALA A 211 -2.36 3.85 -6.25
N ILE A 212 -1.85 2.72 -5.76
CA ILE A 212 -0.65 2.67 -4.92
C ILE A 212 0.51 2.25 -5.79
N HIS A 213 1.66 2.87 -5.60
CA HIS A 213 2.89 2.79 -6.36
C HIS A 213 2.84 3.59 -7.66
N GLY A 214 2.24 3.08 -8.73
CA GLY A 214 2.24 3.75 -10.04
C GLY A 214 3.64 4.00 -10.60
N ILE A 215 4.60 3.12 -10.30
CA ILE A 215 6.01 3.27 -10.69
C ILE A 215 6.15 3.17 -12.20
N SER A 216 5.44 2.22 -12.82
CA SER A 216 5.50 1.97 -14.27
C SER A 216 5.01 3.15 -15.11
N ILE A 217 4.24 4.07 -14.53
CA ILE A 217 3.79 5.28 -15.22
C ILE A 217 5.01 6.04 -15.79
N GLY A 218 6.06 6.22 -14.96
CA GLY A 218 7.29 6.90 -15.40
C GLY A 218 8.07 6.17 -16.49
N ALA A 219 7.88 4.86 -16.65
CA ALA A 219 8.54 4.04 -17.67
C ALA A 219 7.88 4.13 -19.05
N HIS A 220 6.66 4.62 -19.14
CA HIS A 220 5.92 4.73 -20.40
C HIS A 220 6.37 5.93 -21.25
N PRO A 221 6.23 5.84 -22.59
CA PRO A 221 6.45 6.98 -23.48
C PRO A 221 5.58 8.18 -23.11
N LYS A 222 6.07 9.39 -23.38
CA LYS A 222 5.39 10.65 -23.02
C LYS A 222 3.96 10.74 -23.53
N GLU A 223 3.71 10.28 -24.75
CA GLU A 223 2.36 10.36 -25.36
C GLU A 223 1.38 9.43 -24.64
N TYR A 224 1.82 8.24 -24.22
CA TYR A 224 1.00 7.36 -23.38
C TYR A 224 0.69 7.99 -22.02
N ARG A 225 1.72 8.59 -21.36
CA ARG A 225 1.52 9.25 -20.05
C ARG A 225 0.48 10.37 -20.14
N LYS A 226 0.53 11.21 -21.19
CA LYS A 226 -0.48 12.27 -21.41
C LYS A 226 -1.90 11.70 -21.51
N MET A 227 -2.09 10.63 -22.26
CA MET A 227 -3.37 9.94 -22.38
C MET A 227 -3.82 9.38 -21.03
N LEU A 228 -2.89 8.74 -20.31
CA LEU A 228 -3.17 8.19 -18.99
C LEU A 228 -3.56 9.27 -17.97
N TYR A 229 -2.86 10.42 -17.96
CA TYR A 229 -3.22 11.54 -17.07
C TYR A 229 -4.62 12.09 -17.34
N GLN A 230 -5.05 12.10 -18.61
CA GLN A 230 -6.45 12.45 -18.92
C GLN A 230 -7.42 11.44 -18.31
N LYS A 231 -7.19 10.13 -18.48
CA LYS A 231 -8.02 9.09 -17.85
C LYS A 231 -8.04 9.19 -16.31
N MET A 232 -6.91 9.51 -15.70
CA MET A 232 -6.80 9.70 -14.24
C MET A 232 -7.64 10.90 -13.78
N ARG A 233 -7.67 11.99 -14.55
CA ARG A 233 -8.57 13.13 -14.25
C ARG A 233 -10.04 12.75 -14.39
N ASP A 234 -10.40 12.07 -15.48
CA ASP A 234 -11.78 11.66 -15.75
C ASP A 234 -12.32 10.69 -14.68
N SER A 235 -11.47 9.80 -14.18
CA SER A 235 -11.77 8.89 -13.09
C SER A 235 -11.60 9.51 -11.69
N GLN A 236 -11.09 10.75 -11.62
CA GLN A 236 -10.70 11.41 -10.36
C GLN A 236 -9.77 10.52 -9.50
N MET A 237 -8.84 9.83 -10.18
CA MET A 237 -7.89 8.91 -9.55
C MET A 237 -6.94 9.66 -8.61
N MET A 238 -6.72 9.11 -7.44
CA MET A 238 -5.68 9.54 -6.52
C MET A 238 -4.52 8.55 -6.54
N VAL A 239 -3.32 9.01 -6.18
CA VAL A 239 -2.11 8.18 -6.17
C VAL A 239 -1.44 8.24 -4.80
N ILE A 240 -0.91 7.11 -4.35
CA ILE A 240 0.02 7.06 -3.22
C ILE A 240 1.40 6.65 -3.74
N ALA A 241 2.33 7.59 -3.70
CA ALA A 241 3.73 7.35 -4.02
C ALA A 241 4.43 6.67 -2.84
N CYS A 242 5.06 5.53 -3.09
CA CYS A 242 5.81 4.76 -2.08
C CYS A 242 7.28 4.69 -2.48
N PRO A 243 8.09 5.71 -2.17
CA PRO A 243 9.47 5.79 -2.68
C PRO A 243 10.38 4.69 -2.14
N MET A 244 10.03 4.05 -1.05
CA MET A 244 10.80 2.92 -0.49
C MET A 244 10.52 1.59 -1.19
N ALA A 245 9.41 1.45 -1.90
CA ALA A 245 9.00 0.19 -2.53
C ALA A 245 10.00 -0.33 -3.58
N TRP A 246 10.67 0.59 -4.29
CA TRP A 246 11.69 0.24 -5.29
C TRP A 246 13.02 -0.20 -4.67
N ILE A 247 13.42 0.33 -3.53
CA ILE A 247 14.71 0.01 -2.89
C ILE A 247 14.84 -1.49 -2.63
N ASP A 248 13.71 -2.15 -2.46
CA ASP A 248 13.61 -3.59 -2.20
C ASP A 248 13.70 -4.46 -3.46
N SER A 249 13.65 -3.87 -4.64
CA SER A 249 13.67 -4.57 -5.92
C SER A 249 15.02 -4.44 -6.57
N GLY A 250 15.59 -5.56 -7.00
CA GLY A 250 16.84 -5.58 -7.77
C GLY A 250 16.68 -4.81 -9.08
N ARG A 251 17.76 -4.14 -9.49
CA ARG A 251 17.83 -3.48 -10.79
C ARG A 251 17.72 -4.52 -11.90
N LYS A 252 16.87 -4.27 -12.89
CA LYS A 252 16.73 -5.10 -14.09
C LYS A 252 17.26 -4.32 -15.29
N GLU A 253 18.35 -4.80 -15.86
CA GLU A 253 19.02 -4.14 -16.98
C GLU A 253 18.19 -4.15 -18.29
N ASP A 254 17.26 -5.09 -18.42
CA ASP A 254 16.35 -5.22 -19.55
C ASP A 254 15.17 -4.23 -19.51
N LEU A 255 14.98 -3.53 -18.39
CA LEU A 255 13.91 -2.53 -18.23
C LEU A 255 14.41 -1.11 -18.58
N GLN A 256 15.06 -0.94 -19.73
CA GLN A 256 15.55 0.34 -20.22
C GLN A 256 14.49 1.11 -21.02
N PRO A 257 14.59 2.45 -21.15
CA PRO A 257 15.60 3.33 -20.57
C PRO A 257 15.46 3.45 -19.05
N PHE A 258 16.58 3.80 -18.39
CA PHE A 258 16.58 4.04 -16.94
C PHE A 258 15.65 5.19 -16.59
N HIS A 259 14.58 4.86 -15.95
CA HIS A 259 13.73 5.83 -15.27
C HIS A 259 14.07 5.83 -13.80
N ASN A 260 13.83 6.95 -13.16
CA ASN A 260 13.65 6.94 -11.72
C ASN A 260 12.52 5.95 -11.42
N ALA A 261 12.83 4.87 -10.73
CA ALA A 261 11.86 3.86 -10.36
C ALA A 261 10.94 4.37 -9.23
N LEU A 262 10.34 5.52 -9.46
CA LEU A 262 9.47 6.21 -8.53
C LEU A 262 8.21 6.64 -9.27
N THR A 263 7.13 6.74 -8.54
CA THR A 263 5.91 7.42 -9.00
C THR A 263 6.28 8.80 -9.53
N PRO A 264 5.90 9.20 -10.76
CA PRO A 264 6.27 10.49 -11.35
C PRO A 264 5.41 11.63 -10.76
N ALA A 265 5.57 11.90 -9.46
CA ALA A 265 4.80 12.91 -8.74
C ALA A 265 5.02 14.32 -9.30
N ASP A 266 6.19 14.59 -9.85
CA ASP A 266 6.55 15.83 -10.52
C ASP A 266 5.76 16.09 -11.82
N GLU A 267 5.26 15.04 -12.47
CA GLU A 267 4.33 15.15 -13.61
C GLU A 267 2.87 15.12 -13.15
N LEU A 268 2.51 14.23 -12.21
CA LEU A 268 1.13 14.02 -11.76
C LEU A 268 0.52 15.25 -11.05
N ILE A 269 1.28 15.90 -10.17
CA ILE A 269 0.79 17.04 -9.40
C ILE A 269 0.44 18.24 -10.30
N PRO A 270 1.28 18.66 -11.27
CA PRO A 270 0.91 19.70 -12.23
C PRO A 270 -0.29 19.38 -13.11
N GLU A 271 -0.55 18.09 -13.36
CA GLU A 271 -1.73 17.63 -14.11
C GLU A 271 -3.01 17.60 -13.25
N GLY A 272 -2.96 18.08 -12.01
CA GLY A 272 -4.11 18.16 -11.11
C GLY A 272 -4.48 16.83 -10.43
N ILE A 273 -3.61 15.82 -10.50
CA ILE A 273 -3.81 14.52 -9.85
C ILE A 273 -3.33 14.60 -8.40
N THR A 274 -4.17 14.18 -7.47
CA THR A 274 -3.81 14.16 -6.05
C THR A 274 -2.79 13.06 -5.79
N VAL A 275 -1.63 13.44 -5.23
CA VAL A 275 -0.57 12.51 -4.84
C VAL A 275 -0.33 12.61 -3.34
N ALA A 276 -0.41 11.47 -2.65
CA ALA A 276 -0.02 11.31 -1.25
C ALA A 276 1.26 10.48 -1.15
N ILE A 277 1.89 10.48 0.03
CA ILE A 277 3.11 9.71 0.29
C ILE A 277 2.78 8.56 1.23
N GLY A 278 3.37 7.40 0.93
CA GLY A 278 3.38 6.20 1.76
C GLY A 278 4.78 5.62 1.90
N THR A 279 4.93 4.53 2.64
CA THR A 279 6.18 3.80 2.87
C THR A 279 6.10 2.37 2.37
#